data_78ec86bd33438b9ced97e326ceb5521c
#
_entry.id   78ec86bd33438b9ced97e326ceb5521c
#
_cell.length_a   1.000
_cell.length_b   1.000
_cell.length_c   1.000
_cell.angle_alpha   90.00
_cell.angle_beta   90.00
_cell.angle_gamma   90.00
#
_symmetry.space_group_name_H-M   'P 1'
#
loop_
_entity.id
_entity.type
_entity.pdbx_description
1 polymer ?
#
loop_
_entity_poly.entity_id
_entity_poly.type
_entity_poly.pdbx_seq_one_letter_code
_entity_poly.pdbx_strand_id
1 'polypeptide(L)'
;IADCAVCYTVDPKYPEPGFWAKLTGKSNPKPVFTDAYFLDKARQMAELGADMITIKDMSGLIPPRRVATLVKLFKKNIDIPVDFHTHCTPGYGLASVLAAIIAGVDVVDTNCWYFAEGTGAPAIELVHVFCKKLGVDTGVNMEAVAKINTQLREIRKELNQSVFGTEKPEPKPFNPLTDTLPAEIDALFDKAIKAAQADDEAATIDACRKIEAYFGFPAPNEL
;
A
#
# COMPACT_ATOMS: atom_id res chain seq x y z
N ILE A 1 -2.42 16.29 -17.13
CA ILE A 1 -2.55 14.86 -16.83
C ILE A 1 -3.80 14.69 -15.97
N ALA A 2 -4.75 13.89 -16.45
CA ALA A 2 -5.97 13.55 -15.74
C ALA A 2 -5.79 12.15 -15.11
N ASP A 3 -5.53 12.11 -13.81
CA ASP A 3 -5.51 10.88 -13.02
C ASP A 3 -6.90 10.63 -12.43
N CYS A 4 -7.50 9.49 -12.76
CA CYS A 4 -8.85 9.15 -12.36
C CYS A 4 -8.84 7.95 -11.39
N ALA A 5 -9.43 8.15 -10.20
CA ALA A 5 -9.39 7.17 -9.13
C ALA A 5 -10.61 6.25 -9.11
N VAL A 6 -10.37 4.95 -9.09
CA VAL A 6 -11.35 3.92 -8.77
C VAL A 6 -11.22 3.59 -7.29
N CYS A 7 -12.15 4.10 -6.48
CA CYS A 7 -12.14 3.87 -5.03
C CYS A 7 -12.48 2.43 -4.69
N TYR A 8 -11.60 1.77 -3.94
CA TYR A 8 -11.82 0.40 -3.47
C TYR A 8 -12.85 0.37 -2.35
N THR A 9 -13.71 -0.59 -2.42
CA THR A 9 -14.69 -0.91 -1.38
C THR A 9 -15.06 -2.39 -1.43
N VAL A 10 -15.74 -2.87 -0.43
CA VAL A 10 -16.20 -4.25 -0.31
C VAL A 10 -17.68 -4.30 -0.01
N ASP A 11 -18.34 -5.34 -0.49
CA ASP A 11 -19.73 -5.59 -0.14
C ASP A 11 -19.86 -5.93 1.36
N PRO A 12 -20.95 -5.53 2.02
CA PRO A 12 -21.25 -5.95 3.38
C PRO A 12 -21.29 -7.48 3.48
N LYS A 13 -20.71 -8.02 4.54
CA LYS A 13 -20.85 -9.45 4.84
C LYS A 13 -22.21 -9.70 5.47
N TYR A 14 -23.06 -10.45 4.78
CA TYR A 14 -24.34 -10.91 5.31
C TYR A 14 -24.17 -12.31 5.90
N PRO A 15 -24.81 -12.59 7.06
CA PRO A 15 -24.85 -13.96 7.57
C PRO A 15 -25.59 -14.86 6.57
N GLU A 16 -25.18 -16.14 6.52
CA GLU A 16 -25.88 -17.10 5.66
C GLU A 16 -27.38 -17.14 6.01
N PRO A 17 -28.28 -17.09 5.00
CA PRO A 17 -29.69 -17.20 5.22
C PRO A 17 -30.04 -18.51 5.93
N GLY A 18 -30.75 -18.45 7.04
CA GLY A 18 -31.19 -19.62 7.76
C GLY A 18 -32.11 -20.52 6.91
N PHE A 19 -32.35 -21.75 7.38
CA PHE A 19 -33.15 -22.76 6.65
C PHE A 19 -34.50 -22.21 6.14
N TRP A 20 -35.25 -21.52 6.99
CA TRP A 20 -36.55 -20.95 6.62
C TRP A 20 -36.46 -19.81 5.60
N ALA A 21 -35.40 -19.02 5.66
CA ALA A 21 -35.17 -17.97 4.68
C ALA A 21 -34.83 -18.57 3.29
N LYS A 22 -34.01 -19.62 3.24
CA LYS A 22 -33.71 -20.35 2.00
C LYS A 22 -34.97 -21.02 1.41
N LEU A 23 -35.83 -21.61 2.26
CA LEU A 23 -37.06 -22.23 1.83
C LEU A 23 -38.08 -21.23 1.24
N THR A 24 -38.09 -19.99 1.72
CA THR A 24 -38.94 -18.90 1.21
C THR A 24 -38.32 -18.11 0.04
N GLY A 25 -37.20 -18.59 -0.53
CA GLY A 25 -36.52 -17.94 -1.66
C GLY A 25 -35.73 -16.67 -1.29
N LYS A 26 -35.54 -16.36 0.00
CA LYS A 26 -34.70 -15.26 0.42
C LYS A 26 -33.23 -15.63 0.26
N SER A 27 -32.49 -14.82 -0.48
CA SER A 27 -31.05 -14.93 -0.66
C SER A 27 -30.38 -13.62 -0.29
N ASN A 28 -29.09 -13.67 0.04
CA ASN A 28 -28.30 -12.47 0.21
C ASN A 28 -28.23 -11.68 -1.09
N PRO A 29 -28.10 -10.34 -1.04
CA PRO A 29 -27.86 -9.53 -2.22
C PRO A 29 -26.65 -10.06 -3.01
N LYS A 30 -26.70 -9.97 -4.34
CA LYS A 30 -25.55 -10.30 -5.17
C LYS A 30 -24.42 -9.30 -4.90
N PRO A 31 -23.15 -9.75 -4.89
CA PRO A 31 -22.01 -8.82 -4.76
C PRO A 31 -22.02 -7.77 -5.86
N VAL A 32 -21.83 -6.52 -5.48
CA VAL A 32 -21.72 -5.37 -6.39
C VAL A 32 -20.26 -5.10 -6.74
N PHE A 33 -19.38 -5.09 -5.72
CA PHE A 33 -17.98 -4.69 -5.86
C PHE A 33 -17.09 -5.86 -6.31
N THR A 34 -17.40 -6.37 -7.49
CA THR A 34 -16.68 -7.47 -8.16
C THR A 34 -15.52 -6.96 -9.01
N ASP A 35 -14.67 -7.86 -9.49
CA ASP A 35 -13.61 -7.54 -10.45
C ASP A 35 -14.17 -6.87 -11.71
N ALA A 36 -15.33 -7.33 -12.18
CA ALA A 36 -16.02 -6.74 -13.32
C ALA A 36 -16.44 -5.30 -13.06
N TYR A 37 -16.93 -4.99 -11.85
CA TYR A 37 -17.28 -3.64 -11.44
C TYR A 37 -16.06 -2.69 -11.49
N PHE A 38 -14.95 -3.08 -10.85
CA PHE A 38 -13.75 -2.23 -10.82
C PHE A 38 -13.17 -2.02 -12.22
N LEU A 39 -13.12 -3.08 -13.04
CA LEU A 39 -12.64 -2.98 -14.41
C LEU A 39 -13.55 -2.10 -15.28
N ASP A 40 -14.87 -2.24 -15.14
CA ASP A 40 -15.84 -1.43 -15.88
C ASP A 40 -15.66 0.07 -15.57
N LYS A 41 -15.49 0.43 -14.28
CA LYS A 41 -15.24 1.82 -13.89
C LYS A 41 -13.93 2.36 -14.44
N ALA A 42 -12.86 1.58 -14.37
CA ALA A 42 -11.57 1.97 -14.92
C ALA A 42 -11.62 2.18 -16.45
N ARG A 43 -12.31 1.29 -17.18
CA ARG A 43 -12.50 1.42 -18.64
C ARG A 43 -13.32 2.66 -19.01
N GLN A 44 -14.43 2.93 -18.31
CA GLN A 44 -15.24 4.13 -18.56
C GLN A 44 -14.40 5.40 -18.38
N MET A 45 -13.55 5.47 -17.36
CA MET A 45 -12.66 6.63 -17.14
C MET A 45 -11.60 6.74 -18.24
N ALA A 46 -10.99 5.65 -18.66
CA ALA A 46 -10.02 5.62 -19.75
C ALA A 46 -10.67 6.06 -21.08
N GLU A 47 -11.88 5.59 -21.39
CA GLU A 47 -12.66 5.98 -22.59
C GLU A 47 -13.04 7.47 -22.56
N LEU A 48 -13.22 8.06 -21.38
CA LEU A 48 -13.48 9.50 -21.21
C LEU A 48 -12.20 10.35 -21.29
N GLY A 49 -11.03 9.76 -21.48
CA GLY A 49 -9.76 10.44 -21.70
C GLY A 49 -8.90 10.62 -20.46
N ALA A 50 -9.01 9.73 -19.46
CA ALA A 50 -8.04 9.68 -18.38
C ALA A 50 -6.65 9.32 -18.91
N ASP A 51 -5.62 9.98 -18.39
CA ASP A 51 -4.21 9.69 -18.69
C ASP A 51 -3.64 8.58 -17.79
N MET A 52 -4.24 8.34 -16.62
CA MET A 52 -3.86 7.33 -15.64
C MET A 52 -5.07 6.88 -14.82
N ILE A 53 -5.05 5.65 -14.32
CA ILE A 53 -6.07 5.12 -13.41
C ILE A 53 -5.43 4.74 -12.08
N THR A 54 -5.89 5.37 -11.00
CA THR A 54 -5.49 5.03 -9.64
C THR A 54 -6.45 4.01 -9.02
N ILE A 55 -5.92 2.88 -8.55
CA ILE A 55 -6.59 2.00 -7.59
C ILE A 55 -6.47 2.67 -6.22
N LYS A 56 -7.56 3.33 -5.78
CA LYS A 56 -7.54 4.15 -4.57
C LYS A 56 -8.07 3.42 -3.36
N ASP A 57 -7.18 3.11 -2.44
CA ASP A 57 -7.48 2.46 -1.17
C ASP A 57 -7.31 3.44 0.00
N MET A 58 -8.33 4.25 0.23
CA MET A 58 -8.32 5.32 1.24
C MET A 58 -8.18 4.84 2.67
N SER A 59 -8.44 3.58 2.96
CA SER A 59 -8.46 3.02 4.31
C SER A 59 -7.43 1.91 4.51
N GLY A 60 -6.61 1.64 3.51
CA GLY A 60 -5.64 0.56 3.54
C GLY A 60 -6.27 -0.85 3.60
N LEU A 61 -7.46 -1.03 3.03
CA LEU A 61 -8.24 -2.27 3.13
C LEU A 61 -7.84 -3.34 2.12
N ILE A 62 -7.10 -2.99 1.08
CA ILE A 62 -6.72 -3.94 0.03
C ILE A 62 -5.54 -4.80 0.50
N PRO A 63 -5.74 -6.09 0.77
CA PRO A 63 -4.64 -6.97 1.13
C PRO A 63 -3.74 -7.28 -0.10
N PRO A 64 -2.50 -7.75 0.12
CA PRO A 64 -1.50 -7.96 -0.93
C PRO A 64 -1.98 -8.79 -2.13
N ARG A 65 -2.63 -9.92 -1.89
CA ARG A 65 -3.16 -10.77 -2.96
C ARG A 65 -4.24 -10.06 -3.78
N ARG A 66 -5.07 -9.27 -3.11
CA ARG A 66 -6.16 -8.56 -3.77
C ARG A 66 -5.66 -7.45 -4.69
N VAL A 67 -4.69 -6.64 -4.24
CA VAL A 67 -4.11 -5.61 -5.09
C VAL A 67 -3.38 -6.21 -6.28
N ALA A 68 -2.61 -7.28 -6.10
CA ALA A 68 -1.94 -7.98 -7.20
C ALA A 68 -2.95 -8.46 -8.26
N THR A 69 -4.12 -8.94 -7.83
CA THR A 69 -5.20 -9.34 -8.74
C THR A 69 -5.75 -8.14 -9.53
N LEU A 70 -6.04 -7.03 -8.86
CA LEU A 70 -6.58 -5.82 -9.50
C LEU A 70 -5.57 -5.18 -10.47
N VAL A 71 -4.30 -5.07 -10.08
CA VAL A 71 -3.23 -4.55 -10.94
C VAL A 71 -3.12 -5.39 -12.21
N LYS A 72 -3.00 -6.72 -12.08
CA LYS A 72 -2.95 -7.62 -13.26
C LYS A 72 -4.18 -7.50 -14.14
N LEU A 73 -5.37 -7.37 -13.53
CA LEU A 73 -6.62 -7.20 -14.24
C LEU A 73 -6.63 -5.89 -15.06
N PHE A 74 -6.23 -4.77 -14.45
CA PHE A 74 -6.19 -3.48 -15.12
C PHE A 74 -5.13 -3.47 -16.20
N LYS A 75 -3.90 -3.85 -15.91
CA LYS A 75 -2.78 -3.92 -16.88
C LYS A 75 -3.09 -4.79 -18.11
N LYS A 76 -3.91 -5.83 -17.95
CA LYS A 76 -4.34 -6.68 -19.08
C LYS A 76 -5.40 -6.02 -19.97
N ASN A 77 -6.17 -5.06 -19.44
CA ASN A 77 -7.40 -4.59 -20.07
C ASN A 77 -7.45 -3.08 -20.35
N ILE A 78 -6.45 -2.33 -19.90
CA ILE A 78 -6.36 -0.86 -20.01
C ILE A 78 -4.95 -0.52 -20.47
N ASP A 79 -4.84 0.32 -21.50
CA ASP A 79 -3.56 0.68 -22.16
C ASP A 79 -2.91 1.95 -21.58
N ILE A 80 -3.45 2.50 -20.50
CA ILE A 80 -2.87 3.66 -19.80
C ILE A 80 -2.26 3.22 -18.46
N PRO A 81 -1.32 4.01 -17.88
CA PRO A 81 -0.68 3.69 -16.62
C PRO A 81 -1.66 3.43 -15.48
N VAL A 82 -1.29 2.51 -14.59
CA VAL A 82 -2.02 2.16 -13.38
C VAL A 82 -1.22 2.60 -12.17
N ASP A 83 -1.83 3.40 -11.30
CA ASP A 83 -1.30 3.80 -10.01
C ASP A 83 -1.97 3.02 -8.87
N PHE A 84 -1.26 2.84 -7.78
CA PHE A 84 -1.79 2.28 -6.54
C PHE A 84 -1.54 3.19 -5.36
N HIS A 85 -2.64 3.70 -4.80
CA HIS A 85 -2.69 4.51 -3.59
C HIS A 85 -3.26 3.70 -2.43
N THR A 86 -2.54 3.61 -1.32
CA THR A 86 -3.01 2.93 -0.10
C THR A 86 -2.49 3.60 1.17
N HIS A 87 -3.05 3.19 2.31
CA HIS A 87 -2.65 3.59 3.65
C HIS A 87 -2.20 2.39 4.48
N CYS A 88 -1.39 2.64 5.52
CA CYS A 88 -0.86 1.59 6.38
C CYS A 88 -1.71 1.32 7.63
N THR A 89 -2.89 1.95 7.76
CA THR A 89 -3.73 1.89 8.96
C THR A 89 -4.01 0.46 9.47
N PRO A 90 -4.38 -0.53 8.64
CA PRO A 90 -4.56 -1.92 9.08
C PRO A 90 -3.24 -2.70 9.23
N GLY A 91 -2.09 -2.10 8.87
CA GLY A 91 -0.76 -2.66 9.02
C GLY A 91 -0.31 -3.64 7.94
N TYR A 92 -0.81 -3.50 6.71
CA TYR A 92 -0.30 -4.25 5.55
C TYR A 92 -0.10 -3.40 4.29
N GLY A 93 -0.13 -2.07 4.43
CA GLY A 93 0.06 -1.15 3.30
C GLY A 93 1.39 -1.37 2.58
N LEU A 94 2.50 -1.50 3.31
CA LEU A 94 3.82 -1.81 2.74
C LEU A 94 3.83 -3.15 1.98
N ALA A 95 3.21 -4.18 2.54
CA ALA A 95 3.10 -5.50 1.90
C ALA A 95 2.24 -5.44 0.63
N SER A 96 1.16 -4.63 0.64
CA SER A 96 0.30 -4.43 -0.52
C SER A 96 1.01 -3.66 -1.63
N VAL A 97 1.81 -2.63 -1.30
CA VAL A 97 2.65 -1.93 -2.28
C VAL A 97 3.69 -2.87 -2.89
N LEU A 98 4.38 -3.70 -2.10
CA LEU A 98 5.30 -4.71 -2.63
C LEU A 98 4.60 -5.67 -3.60
N ALA A 99 3.41 -6.16 -3.26
CA ALA A 99 2.63 -7.05 -4.12
C ALA A 99 2.18 -6.35 -5.42
N ALA A 100 1.82 -5.06 -5.36
CA ALA A 100 1.47 -4.25 -6.52
C ALA A 100 2.67 -4.07 -7.46
N ILE A 101 3.87 -3.78 -6.92
CA ILE A 101 5.11 -3.66 -7.69
C ILE A 101 5.43 -4.98 -8.41
N ILE A 102 5.37 -6.12 -7.72
CA ILE A 102 5.58 -7.44 -8.31
C ILE A 102 4.52 -7.78 -9.38
N ALA A 103 3.30 -7.27 -9.21
CA ALA A 103 2.22 -7.43 -10.19
C ALA A 103 2.35 -6.53 -11.42
N GLY A 104 3.29 -5.57 -11.44
CA GLY A 104 3.59 -4.69 -12.57
C GLY A 104 2.82 -3.39 -12.59
N VAL A 105 2.49 -2.83 -11.43
CA VAL A 105 1.96 -1.46 -11.32
C VAL A 105 2.95 -0.45 -11.89
N ASP A 106 2.47 0.63 -12.49
CA ASP A 106 3.34 1.64 -13.10
C ASP A 106 3.76 2.72 -12.10
N VAL A 107 2.87 3.06 -11.17
CA VAL A 107 3.09 4.09 -10.15
C VAL A 107 2.60 3.58 -8.79
N VAL A 108 3.25 4.01 -7.72
CA VAL A 108 2.79 3.80 -6.34
C VAL A 108 2.93 5.10 -5.55
N ASP A 109 1.92 5.42 -4.77
CA ASP A 109 1.95 6.55 -3.86
C ASP A 109 2.69 6.19 -2.57
N THR A 110 3.56 7.10 -2.13
CA THR A 110 4.40 6.92 -0.95
C THR A 110 4.49 8.20 -0.14
N ASN A 111 4.88 8.10 1.13
CA ASN A 111 5.22 9.24 1.97
C ASN A 111 6.70 9.26 2.31
N CYS A 112 7.25 10.45 2.60
CA CYS A 112 8.59 10.60 3.15
C CYS A 112 8.64 10.12 4.60
N TRP A 113 9.79 9.60 5.04
CA TRP A 113 10.06 8.86 6.27
C TRP A 113 9.27 9.29 7.51
N TYR A 114 9.34 10.58 7.87
CA TYR A 114 8.75 11.07 9.11
C TYR A 114 7.23 11.26 9.07
N PHE A 115 6.61 11.10 7.91
CA PHE A 115 5.16 11.17 7.71
C PHE A 115 4.59 9.91 7.06
N ALA A 116 5.42 8.86 6.96
CA ALA A 116 5.04 7.58 6.39
C ALA A 116 4.48 6.61 7.44
N GLU A 117 3.92 5.53 6.95
CA GLU A 117 3.33 4.44 7.73
C GLU A 117 2.19 4.89 8.68
N GLY A 118 1.73 4.01 9.53
CA GLY A 118 0.61 4.32 10.41
C GLY A 118 -0.66 4.67 9.61
N THR A 119 -1.14 5.91 9.72
CA THR A 119 -2.28 6.41 8.93
C THR A 119 -1.88 6.96 7.57
N GLY A 120 -0.59 7.06 7.28
CA GLY A 120 -0.05 7.51 6.00
C GLY A 120 0.14 6.38 4.99
N ALA A 121 0.73 6.72 3.84
CA ALA A 121 1.18 5.75 2.85
C ALA A 121 2.52 5.13 3.28
N PRO A 122 2.95 4.02 2.65
CA PRO A 122 4.26 3.42 2.91
C PRO A 122 5.42 4.37 2.68
N ALA A 123 6.51 4.16 3.46
CA ALA A 123 7.72 4.96 3.35
C ALA A 123 8.43 4.74 2.00
N ILE A 124 8.71 5.83 1.27
CA ILE A 124 9.43 5.78 -0.01
C ILE A 124 10.79 5.10 0.13
N GLU A 125 11.44 5.24 1.28
CA GLU A 125 12.74 4.65 1.58
C GLU A 125 12.67 3.11 1.62
N LEU A 126 11.62 2.54 2.23
CA LEU A 126 11.40 1.09 2.27
C LEU A 126 11.03 0.56 0.89
N VAL A 127 10.17 1.28 0.17
CA VAL A 127 9.81 0.96 -1.21
C VAL A 127 11.04 1.00 -2.11
N HIS A 128 11.91 1.98 -1.95
CA HIS A 128 13.19 2.07 -2.70
C HIS A 128 14.08 0.84 -2.45
N VAL A 129 14.21 0.38 -1.19
CA VAL A 129 14.99 -0.84 -0.89
C VAL A 129 14.39 -2.06 -1.60
N PHE A 130 13.06 -2.23 -1.59
CA PHE A 130 12.38 -3.31 -2.33
C PHE A 130 12.65 -3.22 -3.83
N CYS A 131 12.46 -2.05 -4.43
CA CYS A 131 12.70 -1.83 -5.86
C CYS A 131 14.15 -2.14 -6.24
N LYS A 132 15.13 -1.67 -5.46
CA LYS A 132 16.55 -1.96 -5.67
C LYS A 132 16.83 -3.46 -5.64
N LYS A 133 16.28 -4.21 -4.68
CA LYS A 133 16.43 -5.67 -4.60
C LYS A 133 15.74 -6.42 -5.76
N LEU A 134 14.66 -5.86 -6.29
CA LEU A 134 13.94 -6.37 -7.46
C LEU A 134 14.58 -5.96 -8.80
N GLY A 135 15.61 -5.10 -8.79
CA GLY A 135 16.22 -4.56 -10.00
C GLY A 135 15.34 -3.55 -10.74
N VAL A 136 14.40 -2.91 -10.03
CA VAL A 136 13.51 -1.87 -10.55
C VAL A 136 14.09 -0.49 -10.23
N ASP A 137 14.30 0.32 -11.27
CA ASP A 137 14.64 1.73 -11.11
C ASP A 137 13.37 2.56 -10.97
N THR A 138 13.25 3.28 -9.85
CA THR A 138 12.08 4.15 -9.59
C THR A 138 12.22 5.54 -10.22
N GLY A 139 13.39 5.92 -10.68
CA GLY A 139 13.71 7.27 -11.17
C GLY A 139 13.64 8.35 -10.07
N VAL A 140 13.40 7.99 -8.81
CA VAL A 140 13.28 8.93 -7.69
C VAL A 140 14.66 9.46 -7.27
N ASN A 141 14.77 10.77 -7.11
CA ASN A 141 15.97 11.39 -6.56
C ASN A 141 16.01 11.21 -5.03
N MET A 142 16.59 10.10 -4.57
CA MET A 142 16.68 9.77 -3.14
C MET A 142 17.59 10.73 -2.34
N GLU A 143 18.52 11.45 -2.99
CA GLU A 143 19.28 12.52 -2.32
C GLU A 143 18.36 13.71 -1.96
N ALA A 144 17.42 14.05 -2.86
CA ALA A 144 16.42 15.06 -2.58
C ALA A 144 15.47 14.61 -1.44
N VAL A 145 15.06 13.34 -1.44
CA VAL A 145 14.24 12.75 -0.36
C VAL A 145 14.97 12.86 0.98
N ALA A 146 16.25 12.51 1.05
CA ALA A 146 17.04 12.62 2.27
C ALA A 146 17.13 14.08 2.78
N LYS A 147 17.27 15.07 1.89
CA LYS A 147 17.24 16.49 2.26
C LYS A 147 15.88 16.93 2.78
N ILE A 148 14.79 16.51 2.13
CA ILE A 148 13.42 16.79 2.56
C ILE A 148 13.18 16.21 3.96
N ASN A 149 13.61 15.00 4.23
CA ASN A 149 13.45 14.34 5.52
C ASN A 149 14.08 15.12 6.68
N THR A 150 15.18 15.80 6.45
CA THR A 150 15.79 16.67 7.47
C THR A 150 14.82 17.78 7.90
N GLN A 151 14.13 18.39 6.96
CA GLN A 151 13.12 19.43 7.24
C GLN A 151 11.84 18.84 7.83
N LEU A 152 11.35 17.73 7.28
CA LEU A 152 10.14 17.07 7.76
C LEU A 152 10.26 16.58 9.19
N ARG A 153 11.46 16.19 9.63
CA ARG A 153 11.71 15.83 11.03
C ARG A 153 11.45 16.99 11.99
N GLU A 154 11.93 18.17 11.66
CA GLU A 154 11.72 19.37 12.48
C GLU A 154 10.24 19.79 12.48
N ILE A 155 9.58 19.75 11.33
CA ILE A 155 8.12 20.01 11.24
C ILE A 155 7.34 19.01 12.10
N ARG A 156 7.70 17.72 12.07
CA ARG A 156 7.05 16.71 12.92
C ARG A 156 7.21 17.01 14.41
N LYS A 157 8.40 17.43 14.85
CA LYS A 157 8.63 17.85 16.25
C LYS A 157 7.75 19.03 16.65
N GLU A 158 7.66 20.05 15.80
CA GLU A 158 6.78 21.20 16.05
C GLU A 158 5.32 20.79 16.16
N LEU A 159 4.83 19.92 15.25
CA LEU A 159 3.47 19.40 15.29
C LEU A 159 3.20 18.55 16.54
N ASN A 160 4.14 17.72 16.97
CA ASN A 160 4.00 16.94 18.19
C ASN A 160 3.84 17.83 19.42
N GLN A 161 4.61 18.91 19.53
CA GLN A 161 4.50 19.86 20.63
C GLN A 161 3.23 20.70 20.58
N SER A 162 2.89 21.26 19.41
CA SER A 162 1.82 22.25 19.26
C SER A 162 0.42 21.64 19.16
N VAL A 163 0.29 20.44 18.56
CA VAL A 163 -1.02 19.83 18.27
C VAL A 163 -1.36 18.71 19.24
N PHE A 164 -0.40 17.89 19.60
CA PHE A 164 -0.66 16.66 20.37
C PHE A 164 -0.26 16.77 21.86
N GLY A 165 0.52 17.79 22.23
CA GLY A 165 0.96 18.00 23.61
C GLY A 165 1.84 16.89 24.20
N THR A 166 2.19 15.89 23.40
CA THR A 166 3.04 14.75 23.77
C THR A 166 3.95 14.38 22.61
N GLU A 167 5.19 14.03 22.92
CA GLU A 167 6.08 13.45 21.91
C GLU A 167 5.56 12.09 21.48
N LYS A 168 5.16 11.96 20.21
CA LYS A 168 4.96 10.65 19.61
C LYS A 168 6.33 10.08 19.22
N PRO A 169 6.54 8.76 19.39
CA PRO A 169 7.80 8.13 18.99
C PRO A 169 8.16 8.47 17.54
N GLU A 170 9.41 8.88 17.33
CA GLU A 170 9.95 9.04 15.98
C GLU A 170 10.44 7.68 15.46
N PRO A 171 10.26 7.39 14.16
CA PRO A 171 10.95 6.26 13.56
C PRO A 171 12.47 6.46 13.63
N LYS A 172 13.21 5.36 13.72
CA LYS A 172 14.69 5.41 13.68
C LYS A 172 15.12 6.07 12.37
N PRO A 173 16.06 7.02 12.39
CA PRO A 173 16.57 7.62 11.15
C PRO A 173 17.09 6.55 10.20
N PHE A 174 16.79 6.70 8.93
CA PHE A 174 17.26 5.79 7.89
C PHE A 174 17.42 6.52 6.55
N ASN A 175 18.57 6.30 5.92
CA ASN A 175 18.87 6.78 4.58
C ASN A 175 19.38 5.60 3.73
N PRO A 176 18.58 5.08 2.78
CA PRO A 176 18.95 3.91 1.99
C PRO A 176 20.17 4.12 1.07
N LEU A 177 20.66 5.36 0.93
CA LEU A 177 21.87 5.66 0.15
C LEU A 177 23.16 5.48 0.96
N THR A 178 23.12 5.71 2.27
CA THR A 178 24.32 5.76 3.12
C THR A 178 24.34 4.70 4.22
N ASP A 179 23.17 4.26 4.67
CA ASP A 179 23.06 3.37 5.80
C ASP A 179 23.12 1.90 5.35
N THR A 180 23.81 1.10 6.12
CA THR A 180 23.86 -0.35 5.93
C THR A 180 22.83 -0.99 6.86
N LEU A 181 21.93 -1.79 6.27
CA LEU A 181 20.98 -2.57 7.05
C LEU A 181 21.70 -3.72 7.81
N PRO A 182 21.32 -3.99 9.06
CA PRO A 182 21.72 -5.25 9.71
C PRO A 182 21.32 -6.44 8.87
N ALA A 183 22.16 -7.48 8.84
CA ALA A 183 21.93 -8.65 7.98
C ALA A 183 20.57 -9.32 8.23
N GLU A 184 20.08 -9.32 9.47
CA GLU A 184 18.77 -9.86 9.85
C GLU A 184 17.61 -9.05 9.26
N ILE A 185 17.77 -7.72 9.16
CA ILE A 185 16.76 -6.83 8.56
C ILE A 185 16.81 -6.92 7.04
N ASP A 186 18.00 -6.92 6.46
CA ASP A 186 18.18 -7.11 5.01
C ASP A 186 17.56 -8.43 4.55
N ALA A 187 17.71 -9.51 5.31
CA ALA A 187 17.07 -10.80 5.06
C ALA A 187 15.54 -10.77 5.15
N LEU A 188 14.93 -9.85 5.94
CA LEU A 188 13.48 -9.68 5.97
C LEU A 188 12.94 -9.10 4.66
N PHE A 189 13.67 -8.18 4.03
CA PHE A 189 13.31 -7.69 2.70
C PHE A 189 13.32 -8.82 1.67
N ASP A 190 14.35 -9.67 1.66
CA ASP A 190 14.41 -10.83 0.77
C ASP A 190 13.29 -11.84 1.05
N LYS A 191 12.96 -12.05 2.33
CA LYS A 191 11.85 -12.91 2.74
C LYS A 191 10.50 -12.36 2.24
N ALA A 192 10.26 -11.06 2.41
CA ALA A 192 9.03 -10.41 1.93
C ALA A 192 8.88 -10.54 0.41
N ILE A 193 9.95 -10.28 -0.35
CA ILE A 193 9.97 -10.42 -1.81
C ILE A 193 9.64 -11.87 -2.23
N LYS A 194 10.33 -12.84 -1.66
CA LYS A 194 10.09 -14.27 -1.97
C LYS A 194 8.66 -14.70 -1.64
N ALA A 195 8.14 -14.29 -0.49
CA ALA A 195 6.78 -14.58 -0.09
C ALA A 195 5.74 -13.96 -1.05
N ALA A 196 5.93 -12.68 -1.42
CA ALA A 196 5.05 -12.00 -2.36
C ALA A 196 5.08 -12.62 -3.77
N GLN A 197 6.26 -13.04 -4.24
CA GLN A 197 6.42 -13.76 -5.51
C GLN A 197 5.76 -15.14 -5.49
N ALA A 198 5.72 -15.78 -4.33
CA ALA A 198 5.05 -17.08 -4.11
C ALA A 198 3.54 -16.95 -3.79
N ASP A 199 2.99 -15.75 -3.81
CA ASP A 199 1.60 -15.45 -3.40
C ASP A 199 1.28 -15.88 -1.94
N ASP A 200 2.30 -15.91 -1.07
CA ASP A 200 2.16 -16.14 0.37
C ASP A 200 1.87 -14.81 1.08
N GLU A 201 0.58 -14.46 1.12
CA GLU A 201 0.11 -13.20 1.70
C GLU A 201 0.50 -13.04 3.17
N ALA A 202 0.32 -14.10 3.96
CA ALA A 202 0.59 -14.04 5.40
C ALA A 202 2.08 -13.84 5.69
N ALA A 203 2.96 -14.55 4.99
CA ALA A 203 4.40 -14.38 5.15
C ALA A 203 4.90 -13.03 4.63
N THR A 204 4.26 -12.48 3.59
CA THR A 204 4.57 -11.14 3.07
C THR A 204 4.26 -10.07 4.11
N ILE A 205 3.05 -10.11 4.69
CA ILE A 205 2.61 -9.19 5.74
C ILE A 205 3.51 -9.31 6.98
N ASP A 206 3.80 -10.53 7.44
CA ASP A 206 4.66 -10.78 8.62
C ASP A 206 6.06 -10.17 8.44
N ALA A 207 6.67 -10.37 7.28
CA ALA A 207 8.00 -9.84 7.00
C ALA A 207 7.99 -8.29 6.92
N CYS A 208 7.02 -7.69 6.25
CA CYS A 208 6.89 -6.24 6.16
C CYS A 208 6.67 -5.60 7.54
N ARG A 209 5.78 -6.15 8.37
CA ARG A 209 5.54 -5.67 9.74
C ARG A 209 6.79 -5.75 10.63
N LYS A 210 7.63 -6.76 10.46
CA LYS A 210 8.91 -6.84 11.18
C LYS A 210 9.89 -5.78 10.73
N ILE A 211 9.90 -5.43 9.44
CA ILE A 211 10.69 -4.30 8.92
C ILE A 211 10.19 -2.99 9.52
N GLU A 212 8.91 -2.72 9.46
CA GLU A 212 8.28 -1.51 10.03
C GLU A 212 8.58 -1.39 11.54
N ALA A 213 8.40 -2.47 12.30
CA ALA A 213 8.67 -2.52 13.72
C ALA A 213 10.14 -2.27 14.07
N TYR A 214 11.09 -2.79 13.28
CA TYR A 214 12.51 -2.51 13.47
C TYR A 214 12.81 -1.01 13.40
N PHE A 215 12.18 -0.29 12.49
CA PHE A 215 12.34 1.15 12.37
C PHE A 215 11.50 1.95 13.37
N GLY A 216 10.69 1.31 14.18
CA GLY A 216 9.86 1.98 15.20
C GLY A 216 8.60 2.63 14.65
N PHE A 217 8.11 2.18 13.50
CA PHE A 217 6.80 2.59 13.02
C PHE A 217 5.68 1.95 13.87
N PRO A 218 4.57 2.66 14.11
CA PRO A 218 3.52 2.18 15.00
C PRO A 218 2.85 0.91 14.48
N ALA A 219 2.56 -0.02 15.37
CA ALA A 219 1.73 -1.15 15.04
C ALA A 219 0.26 -0.73 14.81
N PRO A 220 -0.53 -1.49 14.03
CA PRO A 220 -1.92 -1.14 13.73
C PRO A 220 -2.80 -0.86 14.95
N ASN A 221 -2.49 -1.48 16.09
CA ASN A 221 -3.24 -1.33 17.34
C ASN A 221 -2.80 -0.12 18.18
N GLU A 222 -1.80 0.63 17.73
CA GLU A 222 -1.20 1.78 18.43
C GLU A 222 -1.55 3.12 17.76
N LEU A 223 -2.44 3.07 16.76
CA LEU A 223 -2.88 4.23 15.96
C LEU A 223 -4.08 4.95 16.57
#